data_89375cc30bd4b53b75752155ecdbee90
#
_entry.id   89375cc30bd4b53b75752155ecdbee90
#
_cell.length_a   1.000
_cell.length_b   1.000
_cell.length_c   1.000
_cell.angle_alpha   90.00
_cell.angle_beta   90.00
_cell.angle_gamma   90.00
#
_symmetry.space_group_name_H-M   'P 1'
#
loop_
_entity.id
_entity.type
_entity.pdbx_description
1 polymer ?
#
loop_
_entity_poly.entity_id
_entity_poly.type
_entity_poly.pdbx_seq_one_letter_code
_entity_poly.pdbx_strand_id
1 'polypeptide(L)'
;MNDYKTNYNDLISDFNLYLCERYGYRNACSVMWNENGICISIHKGSLDIYIRFWEYSEGVGNYPDWSIIIARCEFRDELRENRFELLKDLVRFFKEYMPRYGYKHLCTEDDDYKYYQTLNLPCIKHGFMGYHCNYGAPLKNVDV
;
A
#
# COMPACT_ATOMS: atom_id res chain seq x y z
N MET A 1 -6.01 25.32 -10.57
CA MET A 1 -4.56 25.13 -10.68
C MET A 1 -4.17 23.84 -10.01
N ASN A 2 -3.35 23.06 -10.67
CA ASN A 2 -3.05 21.69 -10.24
C ASN A 2 -1.62 21.53 -9.73
N ASP A 3 -1.08 22.55 -9.11
CA ASP A 3 0.31 22.53 -8.65
C ASP A 3 0.57 21.49 -7.58
N TYR A 4 -0.50 21.04 -6.91
CA TYR A 4 -0.40 20.03 -5.85
C TYR A 4 -0.86 18.66 -6.31
N LYS A 5 -1.11 18.52 -7.59
CA LYS A 5 -1.53 17.24 -8.12
C LYS A 5 -0.36 16.27 -8.05
N THR A 6 -0.61 15.09 -7.53
CA THR A 6 0.39 14.05 -7.45
C THR A 6 0.92 13.70 -8.83
N ASN A 7 2.24 13.63 -8.97
CA ASN A 7 2.83 13.14 -10.20
C ASN A 7 2.81 11.63 -10.19
N TYR A 8 1.69 11.05 -10.66
CA TYR A 8 1.50 9.61 -10.64
C TYR A 8 2.51 8.87 -11.53
N ASN A 9 2.97 9.49 -12.60
CA ASN A 9 3.96 8.85 -13.46
C ASN A 9 5.26 8.60 -12.70
N ASP A 10 5.71 9.56 -11.91
CA ASP A 10 6.91 9.39 -11.09
C ASP A 10 6.69 8.39 -9.96
N LEU A 11 5.51 8.40 -9.34
CA LEU A 11 5.17 7.43 -8.31
C LEU A 11 5.20 6.01 -8.89
N ILE A 12 4.60 5.80 -10.05
CA ILE A 12 4.57 4.50 -10.73
C ILE A 12 5.99 4.08 -11.10
N SER A 13 6.81 5.01 -11.60
CA SER A 13 8.20 4.73 -11.95
C SER A 13 9.02 4.30 -10.74
N ASP A 14 8.86 4.98 -9.62
CA ASP A 14 9.55 4.63 -8.38
C ASP A 14 9.15 3.24 -7.90
N PHE A 15 7.86 2.91 -7.99
CA PHE A 15 7.37 1.61 -7.57
C PHE A 15 7.86 0.51 -8.50
N ASN A 16 7.81 0.75 -9.81
CA ASN A 16 8.35 -0.21 -10.78
C ASN A 16 9.84 -0.44 -10.57
N LEU A 17 10.60 0.60 -10.28
CA LEU A 17 12.04 0.48 -10.02
C LEU A 17 12.29 -0.34 -8.75
N TYR A 18 11.55 -0.08 -7.69
CA TYR A 18 11.63 -0.86 -6.46
C TYR A 18 11.41 -2.36 -6.71
N LEU A 19 10.35 -2.68 -7.46
CA LEU A 19 10.01 -4.08 -7.77
C LEU A 19 11.09 -4.72 -8.66
N CYS A 20 11.64 -3.96 -9.59
CA CYS A 20 12.71 -4.45 -10.45
C CYS A 20 13.99 -4.72 -9.65
N GLU A 21 14.38 -3.80 -8.79
CA GLU A 21 15.58 -3.97 -7.97
C GLU A 21 15.42 -5.10 -6.95
N ARG A 22 14.23 -5.24 -6.37
CA ARG A 22 13.99 -6.21 -5.32
C ARG A 22 13.75 -7.62 -5.86
N TYR A 23 13.01 -7.75 -6.94
CA TYR A 23 12.54 -9.04 -7.44
C TYR A 23 12.98 -9.34 -8.86
N GLY A 24 13.55 -8.38 -9.58
CA GLY A 24 13.91 -8.55 -10.98
C GLY A 24 12.72 -8.42 -11.94
N TYR A 25 11.55 -8.01 -11.46
CA TYR A 25 10.35 -7.88 -12.30
C TYR A 25 10.30 -6.49 -12.93
N ARG A 26 10.22 -6.44 -14.26
CA ARG A 26 10.15 -5.18 -15.00
C ARG A 26 8.71 -4.83 -15.33
N ASN A 27 8.38 -3.55 -15.22
CA ASN A 27 7.05 -3.04 -15.55
C ASN A 27 5.94 -3.83 -14.86
N ALA A 28 6.14 -4.11 -13.57
CA ALA A 28 5.25 -4.99 -12.82
C ALA A 28 3.94 -4.33 -12.44
N CYS A 29 3.87 -3.00 -12.42
CA CYS A 29 2.68 -2.27 -11.99
C CYS A 29 1.66 -2.17 -13.11
N SER A 30 0.46 -2.68 -12.88
CA SER A 30 -0.71 -2.42 -13.72
C SER A 30 -1.54 -1.35 -13.03
N VAL A 31 -1.86 -0.27 -13.74
CA VAL A 31 -2.44 0.92 -13.12
C VAL A 31 -3.85 1.15 -13.64
N MET A 32 -4.77 1.42 -12.72
CA MET A 32 -6.12 1.83 -13.04
C MET A 32 -6.38 3.19 -12.40
N TRP A 33 -6.90 4.13 -13.16
CA TRP A 33 -7.21 5.48 -12.70
C TRP A 33 -8.67 5.58 -12.26
N ASN A 34 -8.92 6.33 -11.20
CA ASN A 34 -10.28 6.69 -10.82
C ASN A 34 -10.28 8.10 -10.23
N GLU A 35 -11.44 8.60 -9.82
CA GLU A 35 -11.58 9.96 -9.30
C GLU A 35 -10.89 10.17 -7.95
N ASN A 36 -10.58 9.10 -7.23
CA ASN A 36 -9.93 9.20 -5.92
C ASN A 36 -8.40 9.17 -6.01
N GLY A 37 -7.87 8.65 -7.11
CA GLY A 37 -6.44 8.49 -7.31
C GLY A 37 -6.15 7.35 -8.27
N ILE A 38 -5.20 6.49 -7.91
CA ILE A 38 -4.86 5.32 -8.72
C ILE A 38 -4.92 4.04 -7.90
N CYS A 39 -5.14 2.93 -8.59
CA CYS A 39 -5.00 1.59 -8.04
C CYS A 39 -3.89 0.87 -8.79
N ILE A 40 -3.00 0.22 -8.07
CA ILE A 40 -1.88 -0.51 -8.66
C ILE A 40 -2.03 -1.98 -8.31
N SER A 41 -2.06 -2.82 -9.36
CA SER A 41 -2.06 -4.28 -9.23
C SER A 41 -0.71 -4.82 -9.69
N ILE A 42 -0.19 -5.79 -8.96
CA ILE A 42 1.06 -6.45 -9.30
C ILE A 42 0.80 -7.95 -9.30
N HIS A 43 0.79 -8.54 -10.50
CA HIS A 43 0.61 -9.97 -10.73
C HIS A 43 1.81 -10.48 -11.54
N LYS A 44 2.97 -10.51 -10.90
CA LYS A 44 4.21 -10.97 -11.53
C LYS A 44 4.84 -12.02 -10.66
N GLY A 45 5.23 -13.15 -11.27
CA GLY A 45 5.90 -14.22 -10.55
C GLY A 45 5.11 -14.63 -9.31
N SER A 46 5.73 -14.52 -8.16
CA SER A 46 5.14 -14.91 -6.88
C SER A 46 4.49 -13.77 -6.12
N LEU A 47 4.28 -12.62 -6.77
CA LEU A 47 3.61 -11.46 -6.16
C LEU A 47 2.15 -11.36 -6.61
N ASP A 48 1.26 -11.16 -5.63
CA ASP A 48 -0.13 -10.83 -5.88
C ASP A 48 -0.50 -9.70 -4.93
N ILE A 49 -0.39 -8.47 -5.40
CA ILE A 49 -0.50 -7.27 -4.58
C ILE A 49 -1.49 -6.31 -5.24
N TYR A 50 -2.36 -5.72 -4.43
CA TYR A 50 -3.30 -4.70 -4.87
C TYR A 50 -3.31 -3.56 -3.87
N ILE A 51 -2.96 -2.35 -4.33
CA ILE A 51 -2.79 -1.18 -3.48
C ILE A 51 -3.49 0.01 -4.12
N ARG A 52 -4.21 0.77 -3.29
CA ARG A 52 -4.83 2.02 -3.70
C ARG A 52 -4.00 3.19 -3.18
N PHE A 53 -3.71 4.13 -4.05
CA PHE A 53 -3.08 5.40 -3.69
C PHE A 53 -4.13 6.48 -3.91
N TRP A 54 -4.86 6.82 -2.85
CA TRP A 54 -6.02 7.69 -2.95
C TRP A 54 -5.78 9.02 -2.25
N GLU A 55 -5.90 10.12 -3.03
CA GLU A 55 -5.88 11.48 -2.48
C GLU A 55 -7.15 11.75 -1.70
N TYR A 56 -8.29 11.24 -2.18
CA TYR A 56 -9.61 11.48 -1.63
C TYR A 56 -10.20 10.16 -1.16
N SER A 57 -10.02 9.85 0.10
CA SER A 57 -10.48 8.58 0.65
C SER A 57 -11.43 8.73 1.84
N GLU A 58 -11.49 9.89 2.45
CA GLU A 58 -12.30 10.10 3.65
C GLU A 58 -13.78 9.88 3.41
N GLY A 59 -14.29 10.27 2.24
CA GLY A 59 -15.70 10.07 1.91
C GLY A 59 -16.04 8.71 1.32
N VAL A 60 -15.07 7.83 1.11
CA VAL A 60 -15.27 6.59 0.37
C VAL A 60 -15.07 5.34 1.20
N GLY A 61 -14.11 5.27 2.06
CA GLY A 61 -13.80 4.07 2.82
C GLY A 61 -13.51 4.33 4.28
N ASN A 62 -13.79 5.51 4.75
CA ASN A 62 -13.47 5.96 6.10
C ASN A 62 -11.96 5.97 6.38
N TYR A 63 -11.18 6.13 5.33
CA TYR A 63 -9.74 6.33 5.46
C TYR A 63 -9.45 7.83 5.41
N PRO A 64 -8.39 8.29 6.06
CA PRO A 64 -7.95 9.68 5.87
C PRO A 64 -7.60 9.95 4.41
N ASP A 65 -7.74 11.21 3.97
CA ASP A 65 -7.24 11.58 2.66
C ASP A 65 -5.73 11.36 2.59
N TRP A 66 -5.22 11.15 1.40
CA TRP A 66 -3.81 10.86 1.14
C TRP A 66 -3.36 9.56 1.81
N SER A 67 -4.16 8.51 1.61
CA SER A 67 -3.88 7.19 2.15
C SER A 67 -3.35 6.24 1.09
N ILE A 68 -2.38 5.42 1.52
CA ILE A 68 -1.98 4.22 0.81
C ILE A 68 -2.75 3.08 1.45
N ILE A 69 -3.56 2.38 0.67
CA ILE A 69 -4.44 1.33 1.20
C ILE A 69 -4.02 0.00 0.59
N ILE A 70 -3.43 -0.86 1.42
CA ILE A 70 -3.06 -2.21 1.01
C ILE A 70 -4.31 -3.07 1.09
N ALA A 71 -4.93 -3.36 -0.06
CA ALA A 71 -6.12 -4.18 -0.12
C ALA A 71 -5.78 -5.66 -0.19
N ARG A 72 -4.67 -6.02 -0.80
CA ARG A 72 -4.15 -7.38 -0.87
C ARG A 72 -2.65 -7.34 -0.96
N CYS A 73 -1.99 -8.23 -0.23
CA CYS A 73 -0.54 -8.36 -0.33
C CYS A 73 -0.17 -9.82 -0.06
N GLU A 74 0.01 -10.59 -1.12
CA GLU A 74 0.38 -11.98 -1.02
C GLU A 74 1.73 -12.23 -1.66
N PHE A 75 2.59 -12.89 -0.90
CA PHE A 75 3.87 -13.41 -1.37
C PHE A 75 3.71 -14.92 -1.44
N ARG A 76 3.83 -15.48 -2.64
CA ARG A 76 3.53 -16.89 -2.91
C ARG A 76 4.80 -17.69 -3.18
N ASP A 77 4.65 -19.00 -3.24
CA ASP A 77 5.70 -19.95 -3.64
C ASP A 77 6.99 -19.72 -2.84
N GLU A 78 8.10 -19.49 -3.51
CA GLU A 78 9.40 -19.33 -2.87
C GLU A 78 9.48 -18.07 -1.98
N LEU A 79 8.59 -17.11 -2.15
CA LEU A 79 8.57 -15.90 -1.35
C LEU A 79 7.77 -16.04 -0.06
N ARG A 80 6.94 -17.07 0.05
CA ARG A 80 6.01 -17.22 1.16
C ARG A 80 6.70 -17.31 2.51
N GLU A 81 7.82 -18.02 2.56
CA GLU A 81 8.56 -18.22 3.81
C GLU A 81 9.02 -16.89 4.41
N ASN A 82 9.38 -15.93 3.57
CA ASN A 82 9.89 -14.63 3.99
C ASN A 82 8.85 -13.51 3.86
N ARG A 83 7.58 -13.87 3.77
CA ARG A 83 6.53 -12.88 3.48
C ARG A 83 6.46 -11.71 4.46
N PHE A 84 6.78 -11.96 5.72
CA PHE A 84 6.74 -10.90 6.73
C PHE A 84 7.87 -9.90 6.53
N GLU A 85 9.07 -10.36 6.25
CA GLU A 85 10.19 -9.48 5.97
C GLU A 85 9.98 -8.72 4.66
N LEU A 86 9.37 -9.38 3.67
CA LEU A 86 9.09 -8.76 2.38
C LEU A 86 8.02 -7.67 2.51
N LEU A 87 7.00 -7.89 3.35
CA LEU A 87 6.01 -6.86 3.61
C LEU A 87 6.62 -5.66 4.36
N LYS A 88 7.46 -5.92 5.35
CA LYS A 88 8.18 -4.83 6.03
C LYS A 88 9.00 -4.01 5.05
N ASP A 89 9.67 -4.68 4.14
CA ASP A 89 10.47 -4.03 3.11
C ASP A 89 9.61 -3.14 2.21
N LEU A 90 8.45 -3.63 1.80
CA LEU A 90 7.49 -2.87 1.00
C LEU A 90 6.99 -1.63 1.76
N VAL A 91 6.62 -1.82 3.02
CA VAL A 91 6.14 -0.70 3.85
C VAL A 91 7.25 0.32 4.08
N ARG A 92 8.49 -0.14 4.27
CA ARG A 92 9.64 0.76 4.39
C ARG A 92 9.81 1.60 3.12
N PHE A 93 9.63 0.99 1.95
CA PHE A 93 9.64 1.70 0.69
C PHE A 93 8.55 2.79 0.66
N PHE A 94 7.33 2.45 1.07
CA PHE A 94 6.25 3.44 1.11
C PHE A 94 6.57 4.59 2.08
N LYS A 95 7.08 4.26 3.25
CA LYS A 95 7.40 5.26 4.27
C LYS A 95 8.48 6.22 3.79
N GLU A 96 9.43 5.73 3.02
CA GLU A 96 10.56 6.53 2.54
C GLU A 96 10.21 7.36 1.31
N TYR A 97 9.47 6.78 0.36
CA TYR A 97 9.28 7.40 -0.95
C TYR A 97 7.94 8.09 -1.15
N MET A 98 6.88 7.60 -0.54
CA MET A 98 5.54 8.10 -0.85
C MET A 98 5.20 9.47 -0.26
N PRO A 99 5.82 9.94 0.84
CA PRO A 99 5.56 11.31 1.30
C PRO A 99 5.90 12.39 0.27
N ARG A 100 6.86 12.14 -0.63
CA ARG A 100 7.19 13.09 -1.71
C ARG A 100 6.02 13.32 -2.67
N TYR A 101 5.07 12.39 -2.69
CA TYR A 101 3.88 12.48 -3.54
C TYR A 101 2.65 12.93 -2.76
N GLY A 102 2.81 13.30 -1.50
CA GLY A 102 1.75 13.80 -0.65
C GLY A 102 1.09 12.77 0.25
N TYR A 103 1.46 11.50 0.16
CA TYR A 103 0.82 10.45 0.97
C TYR A 103 1.31 10.48 2.41
N LYS A 104 0.36 10.41 3.34
CA LYS A 104 0.62 10.60 4.77
C LYS A 104 0.19 9.42 5.63
N HIS A 105 -0.67 8.55 5.12
CA HIS A 105 -1.26 7.47 5.92
C HIS A 105 -1.08 6.14 5.22
N LEU A 106 -0.91 5.09 6.01
CA LEU A 106 -0.90 3.72 5.54
C LEU A 106 -2.07 3.00 6.19
N CYS A 107 -2.90 2.36 5.36
CA CYS A 107 -4.05 1.60 5.81
C CYS A 107 -4.03 0.23 5.14
N THR A 108 -4.71 -0.74 5.73
CA THR A 108 -4.80 -2.06 5.15
C THR A 108 -6.18 -2.67 5.36
N GLU A 109 -6.66 -3.38 4.34
CA GLU A 109 -7.86 -4.20 4.37
C GLU A 109 -7.52 -5.69 4.34
N ASP A 110 -6.26 -6.02 4.25
CA ASP A 110 -5.78 -7.38 4.16
C ASP A 110 -6.01 -8.12 5.48
N ASP A 111 -6.35 -9.42 5.39
CA ASP A 111 -6.77 -10.20 6.56
C ASP A 111 -5.61 -10.63 7.47
N ASP A 112 -4.39 -10.41 7.13
CA ASP A 112 -3.23 -10.83 7.93
C ASP A 112 -2.95 -9.86 9.08
N TYR A 113 -3.95 -9.66 9.93
CA TYR A 113 -3.95 -8.63 10.96
C TYR A 113 -2.82 -8.77 11.99
N LYS A 114 -2.45 -10.00 12.36
CA LYS A 114 -1.39 -10.23 13.35
C LYS A 114 -0.08 -9.61 12.89
N TYR A 115 0.10 -9.65 11.63
CA TYR A 115 1.32 -9.17 11.01
C TYR A 115 1.35 -7.64 10.98
N TYR A 116 0.23 -7.01 10.58
CA TYR A 116 0.13 -5.56 10.54
C TYR A 116 0.22 -4.93 11.93
N GLN A 117 -0.21 -5.65 12.97
CA GLN A 117 -0.06 -5.18 14.34
C GLN A 117 1.41 -5.00 14.73
N THR A 118 2.31 -5.82 14.21
CA THR A 118 3.75 -5.68 14.48
C THR A 118 4.34 -4.42 13.87
N LEU A 119 3.65 -3.80 12.92
CA LEU A 119 4.05 -2.55 12.28
C LEU A 119 3.46 -1.32 12.95
N ASN A 120 2.85 -1.50 14.11
CA ASN A 120 2.18 -0.43 14.85
C ASN A 120 1.01 0.18 14.06
N LEU A 121 0.18 -0.69 13.49
CA LEU A 121 -1.03 -0.30 12.75
C LEU A 121 -2.25 -0.70 13.58
N PRO A 122 -2.82 0.22 14.35
CA PRO A 122 -4.02 -0.09 15.13
C PRO A 122 -5.24 -0.27 14.25
N CYS A 123 -6.24 -0.96 14.77
CA CYS A 123 -7.53 -1.08 14.08
C CYS A 123 -8.23 0.27 14.07
N ILE A 124 -8.55 0.77 12.88
CA ILE A 124 -9.23 2.06 12.71
C ILE A 124 -10.71 1.91 12.43
N LYS A 125 -11.13 0.71 12.01
CA LYS A 125 -12.52 0.44 11.69
C LYS A 125 -12.80 -1.05 11.79
N HIS A 126 -13.83 -1.43 12.53
CA HIS A 126 -14.31 -2.79 12.55
C HIS A 126 -15.25 -3.02 11.37
N GLY A 127 -15.10 -4.16 10.71
CA GLY A 127 -15.96 -4.55 9.62
C GLY A 127 -17.35 -5.00 10.15
N PHE A 128 -18.20 -5.37 9.22
CA PHE A 128 -19.56 -5.82 9.55
C PHE A 128 -19.50 -7.01 10.50
N MET A 129 -20.23 -6.92 11.58
CA MET A 129 -20.32 -7.94 12.66
C MET A 129 -18.96 -8.26 13.30
N GLY A 130 -17.97 -7.39 13.16
CA GLY A 130 -16.67 -7.57 13.81
C GLY A 130 -15.74 -8.59 13.16
N TYR A 131 -16.09 -9.11 11.99
CA TYR A 131 -15.27 -10.12 11.32
C TYR A 131 -14.03 -9.56 10.63
N HIS A 132 -14.06 -8.29 10.28
CA HIS A 132 -12.94 -7.65 9.61
C HIS A 132 -12.54 -6.38 10.34
N CYS A 133 -11.28 -6.09 10.30
CA CYS A 133 -10.74 -4.89 10.92
C CYS A 133 -9.80 -4.22 9.93
N ASN A 134 -10.04 -2.94 9.68
CA ASN A 134 -9.11 -2.16 8.86
C ASN A 134 -8.09 -1.53 9.79
N TYR A 135 -6.82 -1.63 9.43
CA TYR A 135 -5.72 -1.12 10.23
C TYR A 135 -5.11 0.09 9.55
N GLY A 136 -4.65 1.04 10.32
CA GLY A 136 -4.04 2.22 9.73
C GLY A 136 -3.35 3.10 10.75
N ALA A 137 -2.38 3.87 10.26
CA ALA A 137 -1.63 4.85 11.03
C ALA A 137 -1.01 5.87 10.09
N PRO A 138 -0.63 7.07 10.63
CA PRO A 138 0.24 7.96 9.86
C PRO A 138 1.53 7.22 9.48
N LEU A 139 2.00 7.45 8.25
CA LEU A 139 3.23 6.80 7.76
C LEU A 139 4.41 6.98 8.71
N LYS A 140 4.53 8.17 9.30
CA LYS A 140 5.63 8.47 10.22
C LYS A 140 5.63 7.61 11.48
N ASN A 141 4.47 7.03 11.83
CA ASN A 141 4.32 6.22 13.05
C ASN A 141 4.43 4.71 12.77
N VAL A 142 4.49 4.32 11.50
CA VAL A 142 4.62 2.90 11.15
C VAL A 142 6.00 2.40 11.54
N ASP A 143 6.05 1.26 12.20
CA ASP A 143 7.28 0.72 12.78
C ASP A 143 7.99 -0.23 11.82
N VAL A 144 8.84 0.33 11.00
CA VAL A 144 9.67 -0.45 10.05
C VAL A 144 11.11 0.04 10.05
#